data_4e47d4d0e1429c77633a35cbbf853124
#
_entry.id   4e47d4d0e1429c77633a35cbbf853124
#
_cell.length_a   1.000
_cell.length_b   1.000
_cell.length_c   1.000
_cell.angle_alpha   90.00
_cell.angle_beta   90.00
_cell.angle_gamma   90.00
#
_symmetry.space_group_name_H-M   'P 1'
#
loop_
_entity.id
_entity.type
_entity.pdbx_description
1 polymer ?
#
loop_
_entity_poly.entity_id
_entity_poly.type
_entity_poly.pdbx_seq_one_letter_code
_entity_poly.pdbx_strand_id
1 'polypeptide(L)'
;MNGKLGGYVPTAAIVRIGERPDDLSYERNVMKRIAAYGMETMSYVYPADITEEEFFAEFQKINDDEAIDGILLFRPLPKYINEKRAEQMIRPEKDLDGICAVNTAKVFAGEKDGFAPCTAEAVIEVLKAFDIPMEGKRAVIVGRSMVVGRPLSML
;
A
#
# COMPACT_ATOMS: atom_id res chain seq x y z
N MET A 1 -15.87 9.19 -11.24
CA MET A 1 -15.94 8.15 -10.20
C MET A 1 -16.95 8.44 -9.09
N ASN A 2 -17.17 9.69 -8.72
CA ASN A 2 -18.06 10.08 -7.60
C ASN A 2 -19.53 9.59 -7.70
N GLY A 3 -20.05 9.23 -8.88
CA GLY A 3 -21.43 8.75 -9.01
C GLY A 3 -21.68 7.31 -8.51
N LYS A 4 -20.63 6.52 -8.28
CA LYS A 4 -20.77 5.13 -7.81
C LYS A 4 -20.78 4.97 -6.29
N LEU A 5 -20.32 5.98 -5.55
CA LEU A 5 -20.15 5.93 -4.08
C LEU A 5 -21.22 6.75 -3.34
N GLY A 6 -22.30 7.19 -4.01
CA GLY A 6 -23.37 7.92 -3.35
C GLY A 6 -22.95 9.22 -2.64
N GLY A 7 -21.87 9.85 -3.10
CA GLY A 7 -21.31 11.05 -2.48
C GLY A 7 -20.28 10.78 -1.36
N TYR A 8 -19.99 9.52 -1.04
CA TYR A 8 -18.93 9.17 -0.09
C TYR A 8 -17.55 9.49 -0.68
N VAL A 9 -16.68 10.10 0.12
CA VAL A 9 -15.30 10.46 -0.25
C VAL A 9 -14.33 9.58 0.57
N PRO A 10 -13.69 8.59 -0.05
CA PRO A 10 -12.74 7.74 0.65
C PRO A 10 -11.52 8.53 1.12
N THR A 11 -11.02 8.17 2.30
CA THR A 11 -9.87 8.82 2.94
C THR A 11 -8.73 7.83 3.14
N ALA A 12 -7.55 8.17 2.60
CA ALA A 12 -6.33 7.40 2.77
C ALA A 12 -5.41 8.04 3.83
N ALA A 13 -4.98 7.25 4.81
CA ALA A 13 -3.93 7.62 5.74
C ALA A 13 -2.56 7.36 5.13
N ILE A 14 -1.72 8.39 5.07
CA ILE A 14 -0.31 8.27 4.70
C ILE A 14 0.51 8.31 5.99
N VAL A 15 1.22 7.24 6.30
CA VAL A 15 1.97 7.09 7.55
C VAL A 15 3.46 7.05 7.28
N ARG A 16 4.22 7.95 7.88
CA ARG A 16 5.69 7.98 7.79
C ARG A 16 6.38 8.40 9.08
N ILE A 17 7.63 8.01 9.21
CA ILE A 17 8.51 8.38 10.32
C ILE A 17 9.68 9.19 9.76
N GLY A 18 9.91 10.38 10.32
CA GLY A 18 10.95 11.29 9.87
C GLY A 18 10.61 12.04 8.59
N GLU A 19 11.64 12.70 8.02
CA GLU A 19 11.49 13.63 6.89
C GLU A 19 12.54 13.36 5.79
N ARG A 20 12.63 12.10 5.35
CA ARG A 20 13.54 11.78 4.24
C ARG A 20 13.09 12.51 2.97
N PRO A 21 13.99 13.14 2.20
CA PRO A 21 13.62 13.90 1.00
C PRO A 21 12.81 13.08 -0.02
N ASP A 22 13.15 11.79 -0.17
CA ASP A 22 12.44 10.89 -1.08
C ASP A 22 11.01 10.65 -0.62
N ASP A 23 10.77 10.46 0.68
CA ASP A 23 9.45 10.29 1.25
C ASP A 23 8.59 11.56 1.05
N LEU A 24 9.15 12.73 1.29
CA LEU A 24 8.45 14.01 1.10
C LEU A 24 8.04 14.22 -0.37
N SER A 25 8.92 13.84 -1.30
CA SER A 25 8.62 13.92 -2.73
C SER A 25 7.54 12.92 -3.13
N TYR A 26 7.62 11.70 -2.62
CA TYR A 26 6.65 10.65 -2.89
C TYR A 26 5.28 10.99 -2.29
N GLU A 27 5.21 11.45 -1.04
CA GLU A 27 3.99 11.87 -0.36
C GLU A 27 3.24 12.94 -1.18
N ARG A 28 3.93 14.00 -1.61
CA ARG A 28 3.30 15.05 -2.44
C ARG A 28 2.70 14.50 -3.73
N ASN A 29 3.39 13.55 -4.37
CA ASN A 29 2.90 12.93 -5.60
C ASN A 29 1.69 12.04 -5.34
N VAL A 30 1.71 11.24 -4.28
CA VAL A 30 0.60 10.38 -3.87
C VAL A 30 -0.63 11.23 -3.55
N MET A 31 -0.50 12.24 -2.70
CA MET A 31 -1.60 13.14 -2.34
C MET A 31 -2.23 13.80 -3.57
N LYS A 32 -1.40 14.32 -4.48
CA LYS A 32 -1.88 14.91 -5.73
C LYS A 32 -2.65 13.92 -6.59
N ARG A 33 -2.20 12.69 -6.65
CA ARG A 33 -2.88 11.63 -7.43
C ARG A 33 -4.18 11.20 -6.79
N ILE A 34 -4.20 10.95 -5.50
CA ILE A 34 -5.40 10.59 -4.73
C ILE A 34 -6.47 11.67 -4.89
N ALA A 35 -6.09 12.95 -4.71
CA ALA A 35 -7.00 14.08 -4.90
C ALA A 35 -7.55 14.18 -6.34
N ALA A 36 -6.75 13.85 -7.36
CA ALA A 36 -7.20 13.84 -8.76
C ALA A 36 -8.31 12.80 -9.03
N TYR A 37 -8.41 11.76 -8.19
CA TYR A 37 -9.49 10.77 -8.24
C TYR A 37 -10.67 11.10 -7.33
N GLY A 38 -10.66 12.26 -6.67
CA GLY A 38 -11.74 12.71 -5.78
C GLY A 38 -11.76 12.01 -4.43
N MET A 39 -10.60 11.55 -3.97
CA MET A 39 -10.39 10.99 -2.64
C MET A 39 -9.61 11.95 -1.76
N GLU A 40 -9.68 11.77 -0.45
CA GLU A 40 -8.94 12.57 0.53
C GLU A 40 -7.74 11.83 1.11
N THR A 41 -6.79 12.59 1.67
CA THR A 41 -5.62 12.04 2.35
C THR A 41 -5.42 12.71 3.69
N MET A 42 -5.04 11.93 4.69
CA MET A 42 -4.58 12.40 5.99
C MET A 42 -3.13 11.93 6.20
N SER A 43 -2.23 12.89 6.44
CA SER A 43 -0.80 12.59 6.71
C SER A 43 -0.55 12.45 8.20
N TYR A 44 -0.03 11.29 8.59
CA TYR A 44 0.42 10.97 9.94
C TYR A 44 1.95 10.91 9.95
N VAL A 45 2.54 11.98 10.45
CA VAL A 45 3.99 12.19 10.43
C VAL A 45 4.53 12.08 11.84
N TYR A 46 5.39 11.10 12.06
CA TYR A 46 6.01 10.87 13.37
C TYR A 46 7.46 11.32 13.38
N PRO A 47 7.95 11.84 14.50
CA PRO A 47 9.35 12.25 14.62
C PRO A 47 10.30 11.05 14.47
N ALA A 48 11.52 11.31 13.99
CA ALA A 48 12.49 10.27 13.72
C ALA A 48 13.01 9.53 14.99
N ASP A 49 12.70 10.04 16.16
CA ASP A 49 13.05 9.50 17.48
C ASP A 49 11.84 8.94 18.24
N ILE A 50 10.68 8.78 17.56
CA ILE A 50 9.52 8.12 18.18
C ILE A 50 9.90 6.73 18.66
N THR A 51 9.48 6.33 19.86
CA THR A 51 9.71 4.97 20.35
C THR A 51 8.86 3.95 19.59
N GLU A 52 9.27 2.68 19.59
CA GLU A 52 8.52 1.61 18.97
C GLU A 52 7.12 1.46 19.58
N GLU A 53 7.02 1.55 20.90
CA GLU A 53 5.75 1.46 21.62
C GLU A 53 4.80 2.60 21.26
N GLU A 54 5.29 3.82 21.23
CA GLU A 54 4.50 5.00 20.85
C GLU A 54 4.03 4.88 19.39
N PHE A 55 4.93 4.51 18.48
CA PHE A 55 4.57 4.32 17.09
C PHE A 55 3.44 3.30 16.93
N PHE A 56 3.54 2.13 17.55
CA PHE A 56 2.49 1.13 17.42
C PHE A 56 1.19 1.52 18.11
N ALA A 57 1.24 2.26 19.21
CA ALA A 57 0.04 2.78 19.86
C ALA A 57 -0.71 3.78 18.96
N GLU A 58 0.02 4.68 18.30
CA GLU A 58 -0.57 5.63 17.34
C GLU A 58 -1.02 4.95 16.05
N PHE A 59 -0.24 4.00 15.54
CA PHE A 59 -0.58 3.25 14.33
C PHE A 59 -1.85 2.41 14.51
N GLN A 60 -2.06 1.84 15.71
CA GLN A 60 -3.29 1.12 16.04
C GLN A 60 -4.51 2.05 15.96
N LYS A 61 -4.42 3.29 16.44
CA LYS A 61 -5.52 4.25 16.35
C LYS A 61 -5.92 4.52 14.90
N ILE A 62 -4.94 4.71 14.01
CA ILE A 62 -5.19 4.89 12.57
C ILE A 62 -5.88 3.66 11.98
N ASN A 63 -5.40 2.48 12.35
CA ASN A 63 -5.93 1.22 11.86
C ASN A 63 -7.37 0.96 12.32
N ASP A 64 -7.74 1.43 13.50
CA ASP A 64 -9.09 1.28 14.08
C ASP A 64 -10.04 2.42 13.70
N ASP A 65 -9.54 3.52 13.15
CA ASP A 65 -10.36 4.67 12.78
C ASP A 65 -11.25 4.36 11.57
N GLU A 66 -12.56 4.29 11.78
CA GLU A 66 -13.55 4.01 10.73
C GLU A 66 -13.65 5.13 9.67
N ALA A 67 -13.09 6.32 9.91
CA ALA A 67 -13.00 7.39 8.93
C ALA A 67 -11.85 7.19 7.92
N ILE A 68 -10.96 6.21 8.18
CA ILE A 68 -9.84 5.86 7.30
C ILE A 68 -10.19 4.59 6.52
N ASP A 69 -10.26 4.71 5.21
CA ASP A 69 -10.55 3.59 4.29
C ASP A 69 -9.31 2.81 3.86
N GLY A 70 -8.16 3.47 3.89
CA GLY A 70 -6.92 2.83 3.48
C GLY A 70 -5.69 3.41 4.15
N ILE A 71 -4.66 2.58 4.31
CA ILE A 71 -3.39 2.94 4.94
C ILE A 71 -2.25 2.71 3.96
N LEU A 72 -1.47 3.74 3.71
CA LEU A 72 -0.20 3.68 2.98
C LEU A 72 0.94 3.92 3.97
N LEU A 73 1.63 2.86 4.34
CA LEU A 73 2.78 2.90 5.24
C LEU A 73 4.08 3.09 4.44
N PHE A 74 4.78 4.21 4.66
CA PHE A 74 6.06 4.47 4.01
C PHE A 74 7.17 3.61 4.60
N ARG A 75 7.87 2.91 3.73
CA ARG A 75 8.94 1.97 4.08
C ARG A 75 10.23 2.32 3.32
N PRO A 76 11.39 1.90 3.78
CA PRO A 76 11.64 1.13 5.01
C PRO A 76 11.44 1.98 6.27
N LEU A 77 10.92 1.35 7.32
CA LEU A 77 10.86 1.96 8.65
C LEU A 77 12.27 2.06 9.28
N PRO A 78 12.47 2.94 10.28
CA PRO A 78 13.71 2.96 11.06
C PRO A 78 14.02 1.57 11.63
N LYS A 79 15.30 1.20 11.71
CA LYS A 79 15.74 -0.14 12.12
C LYS A 79 15.30 -0.58 13.51
N TYR A 80 14.97 0.36 14.39
CA TYR A 80 14.48 0.10 15.74
C TYR A 80 12.96 -0.15 15.79
N ILE A 81 12.24 0.06 14.69
CA ILE A 81 10.82 -0.28 14.56
C ILE A 81 10.71 -1.63 13.84
N ASN A 82 9.93 -2.53 14.39
CA ASN A 82 9.68 -3.82 13.78
C ASN A 82 8.71 -3.69 12.59
N GLU A 83 9.26 -3.55 11.38
CA GLU A 83 8.49 -3.36 10.15
C GLU A 83 7.51 -4.52 9.90
N LYS A 84 7.90 -5.76 10.19
CA LYS A 84 6.99 -6.92 10.03
C LYS A 84 5.78 -6.85 10.96
N ARG A 85 5.96 -6.35 12.17
CA ARG A 85 4.84 -6.13 13.09
C ARG A 85 3.90 -5.06 12.54
N ALA A 86 4.43 -3.97 11.99
CA ALA A 86 3.63 -2.92 11.36
C ALA A 86 2.82 -3.47 10.17
N GLU A 87 3.45 -4.24 9.28
CA GLU A 87 2.78 -4.90 8.16
C GLU A 87 1.64 -5.84 8.62
N GLN A 88 1.84 -6.59 9.70
CA GLN A 88 0.85 -7.51 10.26
C GLN A 88 -0.31 -6.81 10.98
N MET A 89 -0.10 -5.59 11.44
CA MET A 89 -1.14 -4.82 12.13
C MET A 89 -2.16 -4.21 11.17
N ILE A 90 -1.79 -3.97 9.92
CA ILE A 90 -2.69 -3.36 8.93
C ILE A 90 -3.88 -4.28 8.71
N ARG A 91 -5.09 -3.75 8.91
CA ARG A 91 -6.33 -4.45 8.57
C ARG A 91 -6.34 -4.74 7.06
N PRO A 92 -6.59 -5.98 6.63
CA PRO A 92 -6.49 -6.36 5.22
C PRO A 92 -7.31 -5.49 4.27
N GLU A 93 -8.46 -5.01 4.72
CA GLU A 93 -9.35 -4.13 3.95
C GLU A 93 -8.83 -2.68 3.84
N LYS A 94 -7.85 -2.29 4.66
CA LYS A 94 -7.21 -0.97 4.62
C LYS A 94 -5.80 -0.98 4.02
N ASP A 95 -5.31 -2.13 3.62
CA ASP A 95 -3.95 -2.32 3.12
C ASP A 95 -3.82 -1.85 1.66
N LEU A 96 -3.49 -0.57 1.47
CA LEU A 96 -3.37 0.00 0.12
C LEU A 96 -2.18 -0.51 -0.69
N ASP A 97 -1.16 -1.06 -0.03
CA ASP A 97 0.06 -1.52 -0.72
C ASP A 97 0.16 -3.05 -0.83
N GLY A 98 -0.86 -3.78 -0.34
CA GLY A 98 -0.95 -5.24 -0.43
C GLY A 98 0.18 -5.96 0.33
N ILE A 99 0.61 -5.41 1.47
CA ILE A 99 1.78 -5.89 2.22
C ILE A 99 1.44 -6.76 3.43
N CYS A 100 0.20 -6.73 3.90
CA CYS A 100 -0.21 -7.55 5.03
C CYS A 100 -0.22 -9.04 4.68
N ALA A 101 -0.08 -9.89 5.68
CA ALA A 101 0.02 -11.34 5.49
C ALA A 101 -1.24 -11.93 4.83
N VAL A 102 -2.42 -11.40 5.13
CA VAL A 102 -3.69 -11.90 4.59
C VAL A 102 -3.78 -11.62 3.09
N ASN A 103 -3.52 -10.38 2.66
CA ASN A 103 -3.52 -10.02 1.24
C ASN A 103 -2.43 -10.78 0.46
N THR A 104 -1.23 -10.88 1.05
CA THR A 104 -0.17 -11.71 0.47
C THR A 104 -0.61 -13.16 0.25
N ALA A 105 -1.25 -13.78 1.26
CA ALA A 105 -1.74 -15.16 1.15
C ALA A 105 -2.81 -15.30 0.05
N LYS A 106 -3.75 -14.36 -0.04
CA LYS A 106 -4.78 -14.34 -1.07
C LYS A 106 -4.20 -14.24 -2.48
N VAL A 107 -3.23 -13.37 -2.69
CA VAL A 107 -2.54 -13.26 -4.00
C VAL A 107 -1.85 -14.59 -4.36
N PHE A 108 -1.17 -15.23 -3.41
CA PHE A 108 -0.55 -16.54 -3.64
C PHE A 108 -1.56 -17.66 -3.88
N ALA A 109 -2.74 -17.58 -3.28
CA ALA A 109 -3.84 -18.53 -3.50
C ALA A 109 -4.60 -18.27 -4.82
N GLY A 110 -4.34 -17.16 -5.51
CA GLY A 110 -5.08 -16.76 -6.71
C GLY A 110 -6.51 -16.26 -6.41
N GLU A 111 -6.77 -15.82 -5.17
CA GLU A 111 -8.04 -15.25 -4.77
C GLU A 111 -8.19 -13.82 -5.32
N LYS A 112 -9.40 -13.48 -5.80
CA LYS A 112 -9.65 -12.20 -6.47
C LYS A 112 -10.02 -11.05 -5.55
N ASP A 113 -10.23 -11.32 -4.28
CA ASP A 113 -10.63 -10.35 -3.25
C ASP A 113 -9.46 -9.90 -2.35
N GLY A 114 -8.23 -10.32 -2.68
CA GLY A 114 -7.00 -9.83 -2.06
C GLY A 114 -6.44 -8.61 -2.78
N PHE A 115 -5.83 -7.70 -2.03
CA PHE A 115 -5.07 -6.59 -2.62
C PHE A 115 -3.66 -7.03 -2.96
N ALA A 116 -3.32 -6.98 -4.24
CA ALA A 116 -1.96 -7.25 -4.68
C ALA A 116 -1.05 -6.04 -4.42
N PRO A 117 0.27 -6.26 -4.20
CA PRO A 117 1.21 -5.15 -4.13
C PRO A 117 1.11 -4.25 -5.36
N CYS A 118 0.87 -2.95 -5.15
CA CYS A 118 0.57 -1.97 -6.18
C CYS A 118 1.55 -1.99 -7.36
N THR A 119 2.86 -2.15 -7.08
CA THR A 119 3.87 -2.19 -8.16
C THR A 119 3.74 -3.45 -9.02
N ALA A 120 3.43 -4.59 -8.44
CA ALA A 120 3.25 -5.83 -9.19
C ALA A 120 1.98 -5.76 -10.06
N GLU A 121 0.89 -5.28 -9.50
CA GLU A 121 -0.37 -5.09 -10.22
C GLU A 121 -0.23 -4.06 -11.34
N ALA A 122 0.47 -2.96 -11.10
CA ALA A 122 0.74 -1.93 -12.11
C ALA A 122 1.47 -2.49 -13.35
N VAL A 123 2.38 -3.46 -13.18
CA VAL A 123 3.04 -4.11 -14.32
C VAL A 123 2.01 -4.85 -15.18
N ILE A 124 1.10 -5.60 -14.57
CA ILE A 124 0.03 -6.32 -15.29
C ILE A 124 -0.88 -5.33 -16.02
N GLU A 125 -1.28 -4.24 -15.35
CA GLU A 125 -2.13 -3.22 -15.98
C GLU A 125 -1.42 -2.49 -17.14
N VAL A 126 -0.12 -2.24 -17.05
CA VAL A 126 0.68 -1.71 -18.16
C VAL A 126 0.70 -2.68 -19.35
N LEU A 127 0.93 -3.97 -19.10
CA LEU A 127 0.92 -4.98 -20.17
C LEU A 127 -0.45 -5.05 -20.87
N LYS A 128 -1.55 -4.99 -20.11
CA LYS A 128 -2.90 -4.93 -20.65
C LYS A 128 -3.15 -3.66 -21.47
N ALA A 129 -2.73 -2.50 -20.94
CA ALA A 129 -2.92 -1.20 -21.60
C ALA A 129 -2.18 -1.07 -22.94
N PHE A 130 -1.11 -1.85 -23.14
CA PHE A 130 -0.36 -1.92 -24.39
C PHE A 130 -0.73 -3.14 -25.25
N ASP A 131 -1.82 -3.84 -24.92
CA ASP A 131 -2.29 -5.04 -25.64
C ASP A 131 -1.19 -6.12 -25.80
N ILE A 132 -0.30 -6.27 -24.81
CA ILE A 132 0.75 -7.28 -24.81
C ILE A 132 0.16 -8.63 -24.39
N PRO A 133 0.11 -9.63 -25.29
CA PRO A 133 -0.46 -10.93 -24.96
C PRO A 133 0.40 -11.66 -23.94
N MET A 134 -0.20 -12.06 -22.83
CA MET A 134 0.50 -12.77 -21.74
C MET A 134 0.25 -14.27 -21.76
N GLU A 135 -0.95 -14.70 -22.17
CA GLU A 135 -1.35 -16.09 -22.18
C GLU A 135 -0.43 -16.95 -23.06
N GLY A 136 0.05 -18.07 -22.54
CA GLY A 136 0.96 -18.99 -23.23
C GLY A 136 2.37 -18.45 -23.47
N LYS A 137 2.73 -17.30 -22.92
CA LYS A 137 4.06 -16.73 -23.08
C LYS A 137 4.99 -17.11 -21.92
N ARG A 138 6.30 -17.11 -22.20
CA ARG A 138 7.33 -17.23 -21.17
C ARG A 138 7.66 -15.84 -20.64
N ALA A 139 7.45 -15.63 -19.35
CA ALA A 139 7.87 -14.43 -18.66
C ALA A 139 9.13 -14.70 -17.83
N VAL A 140 10.05 -13.74 -17.81
CA VAL A 140 11.23 -13.75 -16.93
C VAL A 140 11.14 -12.55 -16.02
N ILE A 141 11.11 -12.78 -14.71
CA ILE A 141 11.05 -11.74 -13.71
C ILE A 141 12.41 -11.65 -13.00
N VAL A 142 13.09 -10.51 -13.17
CA VAL A 142 14.37 -10.25 -12.51
C VAL A 142 14.13 -9.58 -11.18
N GLY A 143 14.06 -10.37 -10.11
CA GLY A 143 13.80 -9.96 -8.75
C GLY A 143 12.88 -10.95 -8.02
N ARG A 144 13.00 -11.00 -6.69
CA ARG A 144 12.23 -11.94 -5.85
C ARG A 144 11.74 -11.31 -4.55
N SER A 145 11.57 -9.99 -4.56
CA SER A 145 11.01 -9.29 -3.41
C SER A 145 9.55 -9.69 -3.17
N MET A 146 9.09 -9.56 -1.94
CA MET A 146 7.69 -9.82 -1.57
C MET A 146 6.72 -8.77 -2.10
N VAL A 147 7.24 -7.61 -2.52
CA VAL A 147 6.40 -6.48 -3.01
C VAL A 147 6.38 -6.34 -4.53
N VAL A 148 7.26 -7.03 -5.26
CA VAL A 148 7.29 -6.97 -6.73
C VAL A 148 7.44 -8.36 -7.34
N GLY A 149 8.62 -8.98 -7.23
CA GLY A 149 8.96 -10.14 -8.06
C GLY A 149 8.10 -11.37 -7.76
N ARG A 150 7.90 -11.70 -6.49
CA ARG A 150 7.06 -12.86 -6.12
C ARG A 150 5.58 -12.63 -6.44
N PRO A 151 4.92 -11.55 -6.00
CA PRO A 151 3.52 -11.35 -6.34
C PRO A 151 3.30 -11.23 -7.85
N LEU A 152 4.19 -10.56 -8.58
CA LEU A 152 4.09 -10.48 -10.04
C LEU A 152 4.10 -11.86 -10.73
N SER A 153 4.78 -12.84 -10.14
CA SER A 153 4.78 -14.20 -10.69
C SER A 153 3.50 -14.99 -10.41
N MET A 154 2.62 -14.47 -9.57
CA MET A 154 1.31 -15.06 -9.22
C MET A 154 0.15 -14.38 -9.96
N LEU A 155 0.35 -13.14 -10.40
CA LEU A 155 -0.62 -12.36 -11.17
C LEU A 155 -0.59 -12.71 -12.65
#